data_40fbdc26f150f4dce3c1559e04d86b26
#
_entry.id   40fbdc26f150f4dce3c1559e04d86b26
#
_cell.length_a   1.000
_cell.length_b   1.000
_cell.length_c   1.000
_cell.angle_alpha   90.00
_cell.angle_beta   90.00
_cell.angle_gamma   90.00
#
_symmetry.space_group_name_H-M   'P 1'
#
loop_
_entity.id
_entity.type
_entity.pdbx_description
1 polymer ?
#
loop_
_entity_poly.entity_id
_entity_poly.type
_entity_poly.pdbx_seq_one_letter_code
_entity_poly.pdbx_strand_id
1 'polypeptide(L)'
;MYKRQDLKRGIDKATAAVVAELKNLSKPCADSKAIAQVGTISANSDNSIGEIIAEAMEKVGKEGVITVEEGSGLENELSVVEGMQFDRGYLSPYFINKPDTMVAELDSPLILLVDKKISNIRELLPVLEAVAKAGRPLLIVAEDVEGEALATLVVNNMRGIVKVAAVKAPGFGDRRKAMLQDIAVLTGGTVISEEIGLSLESATLEHLGQAKRVVLNKENTTVIDLSLIHISEPTRLGMI
;
A
#
# COMPACT_ATOMS: atom_id res chain seq x y z
N MET A 1 -36.05 38.76 -3.95
CA MET A 1 -35.76 37.34 -4.22
C MET A 1 -34.23 37.18 -4.31
N TYR A 2 -33.62 36.68 -3.23
CA TYR A 2 -32.15 36.51 -3.21
C TYR A 2 -31.78 35.40 -4.20
N LYS A 3 -30.86 35.71 -5.10
CA LYS A 3 -30.38 34.73 -6.07
C LYS A 3 -29.50 33.73 -5.34
N ARG A 4 -29.81 32.44 -5.42
CA ARG A 4 -29.03 31.35 -4.81
C ARG A 4 -27.53 31.44 -5.14
N GLN A 5 -27.20 31.97 -6.32
CA GLN A 5 -25.83 32.19 -6.77
C GLN A 5 -25.08 33.24 -5.93
N ASP A 6 -25.75 34.30 -5.47
CA ASP A 6 -25.12 35.34 -4.67
C ASP A 6 -24.83 34.84 -3.25
N LEU A 7 -25.73 34.00 -2.70
CA LEU A 7 -25.49 33.30 -1.44
C LEU A 7 -24.31 32.33 -1.54
N LYS A 8 -24.27 31.55 -2.62
CA LYS A 8 -23.13 30.63 -2.86
C LYS A 8 -21.82 31.38 -2.96
N ARG A 9 -21.74 32.46 -3.75
CA ARG A 9 -20.54 33.29 -3.85
C ARG A 9 -20.09 33.88 -2.52
N GLY A 10 -21.07 34.28 -1.68
CA GLY A 10 -20.79 34.77 -0.33
C GLY A 10 -20.18 33.71 0.56
N ILE A 11 -20.74 32.49 0.55
CA ILE A 11 -20.23 31.35 1.28
C ILE A 11 -18.82 30.96 0.80
N ASP A 12 -18.62 30.83 -0.51
CA ASP A 12 -17.33 30.47 -1.10
C ASP A 12 -16.24 31.48 -0.71
N LYS A 13 -16.56 32.78 -0.75
CA LYS A 13 -15.65 33.86 -0.35
C LYS A 13 -15.33 33.85 1.14
N ALA A 14 -16.34 33.62 1.98
CA ALA A 14 -16.15 33.52 3.42
C ALA A 14 -15.31 32.27 3.78
N THR A 15 -15.59 31.13 3.15
CA THR A 15 -14.82 29.90 3.34
C THR A 15 -13.35 30.08 2.98
N ALA A 16 -13.07 30.72 1.84
CA ALA A 16 -11.70 30.99 1.42
C ALA A 16 -10.95 31.89 2.44
N ALA A 17 -11.61 32.92 2.93
CA ALA A 17 -11.03 33.83 3.94
C ALA A 17 -10.77 33.12 5.27
N VAL A 18 -11.73 32.31 5.75
CA VAL A 18 -11.58 31.53 6.98
C VAL A 18 -10.47 30.50 6.87
N VAL A 19 -10.38 29.78 5.74
CA VAL A 19 -9.30 28.79 5.51
C VAL A 19 -7.92 29.45 5.49
N ALA A 20 -7.81 30.65 4.88
CA ALA A 20 -6.56 31.41 4.87
C ALA A 20 -6.15 31.81 6.30
N GLU A 21 -7.10 32.31 7.10
CA GLU A 21 -6.83 32.73 8.48
C GLU A 21 -6.52 31.53 9.38
N LEU A 22 -7.19 30.39 9.24
CA LEU A 22 -6.88 29.17 9.96
C LEU A 22 -5.46 28.68 9.69
N LYS A 23 -4.95 28.83 8.45
CA LYS A 23 -3.56 28.51 8.11
C LYS A 23 -2.57 29.42 8.85
N ASN A 24 -2.90 30.71 9.00
CA ASN A 24 -2.05 31.65 9.74
C ASN A 24 -2.05 31.37 11.25
N LEU A 25 -3.16 30.92 11.80
CA LEU A 25 -3.33 30.59 13.23
C LEU A 25 -2.77 29.19 13.57
N SER A 26 -2.60 28.31 12.60
CA SER A 26 -2.14 26.95 12.83
C SER A 26 -0.72 26.94 13.38
N LYS A 27 -0.48 26.09 14.37
CA LYS A 27 0.84 25.84 14.95
C LYS A 27 1.27 24.40 14.58
N PRO A 28 2.52 24.20 14.16
CA PRO A 28 3.00 22.84 13.88
C PRO A 28 3.10 22.03 15.19
N CYS A 29 2.59 20.81 15.19
CA CYS A 29 2.78 19.85 16.26
C CYS A 29 4.18 19.25 16.14
N ALA A 30 5.11 19.68 17.01
CA ALA A 30 6.51 19.29 16.93
C ALA A 30 6.88 18.18 17.95
N ASP A 31 6.17 18.10 19.06
CA ASP A 31 6.48 17.19 20.17
C ASP A 31 5.38 16.13 20.38
N SER A 32 5.77 14.97 20.91
CA SER A 32 4.92 13.81 21.17
C SER A 32 3.72 14.17 22.06
N LYS A 33 3.92 15.08 23.01
CA LYS A 33 2.84 15.54 23.91
C LYS A 33 1.74 16.33 23.16
N ALA A 34 2.14 17.20 22.24
CA ALA A 34 1.18 17.93 21.41
C ALA A 34 0.39 16.97 20.49
N ILE A 35 1.06 15.96 19.93
CA ILE A 35 0.43 14.92 19.14
C ILE A 35 -0.58 14.13 19.97
N ALA A 36 -0.21 13.70 21.20
CA ALA A 36 -1.12 13.01 22.11
C ALA A 36 -2.36 13.85 22.44
N GLN A 37 -2.18 15.15 22.71
CA GLN A 37 -3.30 16.07 23.02
C GLN A 37 -4.26 16.20 21.82
N VAL A 38 -3.75 16.37 20.62
CA VAL A 38 -4.58 16.45 19.41
C VAL A 38 -5.30 15.13 19.16
N GLY A 39 -4.61 13.99 19.32
CA GLY A 39 -5.20 12.65 19.24
C GLY A 39 -6.32 12.44 20.25
N THR A 40 -6.10 12.82 21.50
CA THR A 40 -7.10 12.77 22.58
C THR A 40 -8.35 13.58 22.25
N ILE A 41 -8.18 14.82 21.77
CA ILE A 41 -9.32 15.67 21.38
C ILE A 41 -10.11 15.03 20.23
N SER A 42 -9.41 14.51 19.22
CA SER A 42 -10.03 13.83 18.07
C SER A 42 -10.77 12.55 18.46
N ALA A 43 -10.31 11.88 19.50
CA ALA A 43 -10.88 10.65 20.06
C ALA A 43 -11.92 10.92 21.18
N ASN A 44 -12.65 12.03 21.14
CA ASN A 44 -13.65 12.40 22.15
C ASN A 44 -13.10 12.47 23.59
N SER A 45 -11.90 12.98 23.76
CA SER A 45 -11.19 13.10 25.05
C SER A 45 -10.72 11.76 25.65
N ASP A 46 -10.56 10.73 24.81
CA ASP A 46 -9.95 9.48 25.23
C ASP A 46 -8.42 9.61 25.19
N ASN A 47 -7.81 9.67 26.36
CA ASN A 47 -6.36 9.82 26.52
C ASN A 47 -5.60 8.57 26.02
N SER A 48 -6.17 7.37 26.18
CA SER A 48 -5.52 6.13 25.80
C SER A 48 -5.27 6.07 24.29
N ILE A 49 -6.23 6.51 23.50
CA ILE A 49 -6.10 6.60 22.04
C ILE A 49 -5.08 7.67 21.66
N GLY A 50 -5.09 8.82 22.34
CA GLY A 50 -4.11 9.89 22.10
C GLY A 50 -2.67 9.45 22.36
N GLU A 51 -2.44 8.69 23.42
CA GLU A 51 -1.12 8.15 23.79
C GLU A 51 -0.64 7.12 22.76
N ILE A 52 -1.51 6.18 22.32
CA ILE A 52 -1.17 5.18 21.29
C ILE A 52 -0.80 5.86 19.96
N ILE A 53 -1.54 6.91 19.56
CA ILE A 53 -1.22 7.66 18.33
C ILE A 53 0.13 8.36 18.47
N ALA A 54 0.43 8.95 19.61
CA ALA A 54 1.71 9.60 19.85
C ALA A 54 2.88 8.60 19.84
N GLU A 55 2.70 7.43 20.46
CA GLU A 55 3.66 6.33 20.43
C GLU A 55 3.89 5.81 19.01
N ALA A 56 2.82 5.63 18.24
CA ALA A 56 2.91 5.24 16.83
C ALA A 56 3.74 6.24 16.03
N MET A 57 3.46 7.54 16.19
CA MET A 57 4.16 8.63 15.51
C MET A 57 5.63 8.71 15.89
N GLU A 58 5.97 8.39 17.13
CA GLU A 58 7.37 8.35 17.62
C GLU A 58 8.13 7.19 16.95
N LYS A 59 7.49 6.02 16.78
CA LYS A 59 8.10 4.83 16.18
C LYS A 59 8.27 4.94 14.67
N VAL A 60 7.26 5.48 13.95
CA VAL A 60 7.28 5.56 12.47
C VAL A 60 7.83 6.89 11.95
N GLY A 61 7.95 7.90 12.81
CA GLY A 61 8.40 9.24 12.42
C GLY A 61 7.32 10.05 11.68
N LYS A 62 7.69 11.29 11.28
CA LYS A 62 6.75 12.25 10.65
C LYS A 62 6.33 11.85 9.24
N GLU A 63 7.13 11.07 8.56
CA GLU A 63 6.88 10.58 7.20
C GLU A 63 6.16 9.23 7.18
N GLY A 64 5.96 8.60 8.36
CA GLY A 64 5.30 7.31 8.48
C GLY A 64 3.80 7.39 8.27
N VAL A 65 3.22 6.33 7.72
CA VAL A 65 1.78 6.18 7.53
C VAL A 65 1.19 5.43 8.71
N ILE A 66 0.15 5.99 9.32
CA ILE A 66 -0.60 5.36 10.41
C ILE A 66 -1.98 5.00 9.88
N THR A 67 -2.33 3.72 9.91
CA THR A 67 -3.67 3.21 9.59
C THR A 67 -4.35 2.68 10.84
N VAL A 68 -5.67 2.73 10.87
CA VAL A 68 -6.50 2.21 11.95
C VAL A 68 -7.37 1.11 11.37
N GLU A 69 -7.32 -0.08 11.95
CA GLU A 69 -8.07 -1.26 11.54
C GLU A 69 -8.83 -1.86 12.74
N GLU A 70 -9.87 -2.65 12.46
CA GLU A 70 -10.56 -3.40 13.51
C GLU A 70 -9.67 -4.54 14.00
N GLY A 71 -9.33 -4.51 15.30
CA GLY A 71 -8.60 -5.60 15.94
C GLY A 71 -9.51 -6.78 16.30
N SER A 72 -8.94 -7.96 16.44
CA SER A 72 -9.65 -9.16 16.91
C SER A 72 -9.75 -9.23 18.45
N GLY A 73 -9.05 -8.37 19.17
CA GLY A 73 -9.00 -8.30 20.63
C GLY A 73 -9.95 -7.28 21.24
N LEU A 74 -10.00 -7.26 22.58
CA LEU A 74 -10.76 -6.27 23.35
C LEU A 74 -9.97 -4.98 23.63
N GLU A 75 -8.66 -5.03 23.50
CA GLU A 75 -7.75 -3.91 23.77
C GLU A 75 -7.15 -3.38 22.47
N ASN A 76 -6.81 -2.09 22.48
CA ASN A 76 -6.12 -1.45 21.35
C ASN A 76 -4.67 -1.95 21.31
N GLU A 77 -4.21 -2.39 20.14
CA GLU A 77 -2.85 -2.89 19.93
C GLU A 77 -2.13 -2.02 18.89
N LEU A 78 -0.88 -1.65 19.18
CA LEU A 78 -0.01 -0.95 18.24
C LEU A 78 0.92 -1.94 17.57
N SER A 79 0.73 -2.16 16.27
CA SER A 79 1.64 -2.95 15.44
C SER A 79 2.46 -2.03 14.54
N VAL A 80 3.78 -2.18 14.55
CA VAL A 80 4.70 -1.42 13.69
C VAL A 80 5.31 -2.36 12.66
N VAL A 81 5.22 -1.98 11.39
CA VAL A 81 5.71 -2.76 10.26
C VAL A 81 6.74 -1.95 9.48
N GLU A 82 7.89 -2.53 9.22
CA GLU A 82 8.89 -1.94 8.33
C GLU A 82 8.50 -2.19 6.86
N GLY A 83 7.97 -1.17 6.19
CA GLY A 83 7.49 -1.29 4.81
C GLY A 83 6.11 -0.69 4.62
N MET A 84 5.33 -1.24 3.70
CA MET A 84 3.96 -0.81 3.42
C MET A 84 2.98 -1.96 3.68
N GLN A 85 1.93 -1.67 4.44
CA GLN A 85 0.81 -2.58 4.64
C GLN A 85 -0.46 -1.98 4.03
N PHE A 86 -1.29 -2.80 3.43
CA PHE A 86 -2.61 -2.41 2.93
C PHE A 86 -3.66 -3.50 3.18
N ASP A 87 -4.91 -3.05 3.31
CA ASP A 87 -6.10 -3.81 3.68
C ASP A 87 -6.65 -4.70 2.55
N ARG A 88 -5.82 -5.56 1.99
CA ARG A 88 -6.21 -6.58 1.01
C ARG A 88 -5.39 -7.84 1.24
N GLY A 89 -6.07 -8.94 1.48
CA GLY A 89 -5.43 -10.24 1.62
C GLY A 89 -5.38 -11.03 0.30
N TYR A 90 -4.90 -12.25 0.38
CA TYR A 90 -4.79 -13.14 -0.77
C TYR A 90 -6.17 -13.45 -1.38
N LEU A 91 -6.23 -13.53 -2.71
CA LEU A 91 -7.46 -13.85 -3.45
C LEU A 91 -7.89 -15.32 -3.32
N SER A 92 -6.96 -16.20 -2.97
CA SER A 92 -7.23 -17.63 -2.80
C SER A 92 -6.43 -18.21 -1.65
N PRO A 93 -7.07 -19.02 -0.77
CA PRO A 93 -6.37 -19.76 0.31
C PRO A 93 -5.31 -20.74 -0.22
N TYR A 94 -5.37 -21.13 -1.47
CA TYR A 94 -4.39 -22.01 -2.10
C TYR A 94 -3.02 -21.38 -2.34
N PHE A 95 -2.88 -20.07 -2.09
CA PHE A 95 -1.59 -19.37 -2.09
C PHE A 95 -0.84 -19.51 -0.75
N ILE A 96 -1.52 -19.98 0.31
CA ILE A 96 -0.92 -20.18 1.63
C ILE A 96 0.19 -21.22 1.55
N ASN A 97 1.36 -20.86 2.05
CA ASN A 97 2.52 -21.73 2.17
C ASN A 97 2.93 -21.99 3.63
N LYS A 98 2.33 -21.27 4.58
CA LYS A 98 2.46 -21.48 6.02
C LYS A 98 1.10 -21.77 6.64
N PRO A 99 0.65 -23.03 6.66
CA PRO A 99 -0.68 -23.39 7.14
C PRO A 99 -0.89 -23.11 8.63
N ASP A 100 0.14 -23.19 9.45
CA ASP A 100 0.06 -22.96 10.90
C ASP A 100 -0.39 -21.51 11.24
N THR A 101 0.03 -20.53 10.43
CA THR A 101 -0.29 -19.11 10.59
C THR A 101 -1.29 -18.62 9.55
N MET A 102 -1.74 -19.45 8.62
CA MET A 102 -2.63 -19.11 7.51
C MET A 102 -2.11 -17.95 6.64
N VAL A 103 -0.81 -17.92 6.39
CA VAL A 103 -0.10 -16.84 5.70
C VAL A 103 0.55 -17.37 4.42
N ALA A 104 0.57 -16.54 3.40
CA ALA A 104 1.44 -16.71 2.23
C ALA A 104 2.65 -15.77 2.38
N GLU A 105 3.85 -16.34 2.45
CA GLU A 105 5.09 -15.60 2.58
C GLU A 105 5.93 -15.78 1.32
N LEU A 106 6.34 -14.68 0.70
CA LEU A 106 7.17 -14.66 -0.50
C LEU A 106 8.49 -13.97 -0.17
N ASP A 107 9.60 -14.69 -0.28
CA ASP A 107 10.94 -14.14 -0.08
C ASP A 107 11.52 -13.65 -1.40
N SER A 108 11.99 -12.41 -1.42
CA SER A 108 12.55 -11.73 -2.59
C SER A 108 11.65 -11.78 -3.84
N PRO A 109 10.33 -11.52 -3.70
CA PRO A 109 9.41 -11.62 -4.83
C PRO A 109 9.63 -10.51 -5.86
N LEU A 110 9.22 -10.82 -7.08
CA LEU A 110 8.90 -9.83 -8.10
C LEU A 110 7.45 -9.38 -7.91
N ILE A 111 7.17 -8.11 -8.16
CA ILE A 111 5.85 -7.50 -7.93
C ILE A 111 5.32 -6.95 -9.25
N LEU A 112 4.20 -7.48 -9.70
CA LEU A 112 3.48 -7.02 -10.88
C LEU A 112 2.31 -6.13 -10.44
N LEU A 113 2.31 -4.88 -10.87
CA LEU A 113 1.28 -3.89 -10.56
C LEU A 113 0.44 -3.59 -11.79
N VAL A 114 -0.87 -3.81 -11.71
CA VAL A 114 -1.78 -3.67 -12.87
C VAL A 114 -3.03 -2.90 -12.48
N ASP A 115 -3.30 -1.81 -13.18
CA ASP A 115 -4.55 -1.04 -13.00
C ASP A 115 -5.67 -1.55 -13.93
N LYS A 116 -5.88 -2.86 -13.94
CA LYS A 116 -6.87 -3.55 -14.78
C LYS A 116 -7.28 -4.86 -14.10
N LYS A 117 -8.48 -5.35 -14.42
CA LYS A 117 -8.89 -6.71 -14.10
C LYS A 117 -8.19 -7.72 -15.01
N ILE A 118 -7.75 -8.81 -14.42
CA ILE A 118 -7.10 -9.91 -15.12
C ILE A 118 -8.02 -11.12 -15.10
N SER A 119 -8.63 -11.45 -16.22
CA SER A 119 -9.47 -12.64 -16.39
C SER A 119 -8.87 -13.66 -17.36
N ASN A 120 -8.05 -13.18 -18.32
CA ASN A 120 -7.44 -14.01 -19.35
C ASN A 120 -5.97 -14.32 -18.98
N ILE A 121 -5.66 -15.60 -18.84
CA ILE A 121 -4.30 -16.06 -18.52
C ILE A 121 -3.30 -15.76 -19.63
N ARG A 122 -3.75 -15.67 -20.88
CA ARG A 122 -2.85 -15.45 -22.03
C ARG A 122 -2.10 -14.13 -21.96
N GLU A 123 -2.72 -13.10 -21.38
CA GLU A 123 -2.09 -11.80 -21.17
C GLU A 123 -0.91 -11.87 -20.14
N LEU A 124 -0.99 -12.82 -19.19
CA LEU A 124 0.03 -13.04 -18.16
C LEU A 124 1.14 -14.00 -18.61
N LEU A 125 0.95 -14.79 -19.65
CA LEU A 125 1.91 -15.84 -20.02
C LEU A 125 3.35 -15.31 -20.21
N PRO A 126 3.59 -14.19 -20.91
CA PRO A 126 4.95 -13.68 -21.09
C PRO A 126 5.65 -13.36 -19.77
N VAL A 127 4.91 -12.76 -18.84
CA VAL A 127 5.42 -12.41 -17.50
C VAL A 127 5.66 -13.68 -16.68
N LEU A 128 4.73 -14.64 -16.68
CA LEU A 128 4.86 -15.89 -15.93
C LEU A 128 6.05 -16.73 -16.41
N GLU A 129 6.27 -16.79 -17.74
CA GLU A 129 7.43 -17.48 -18.31
C GLU A 129 8.75 -16.81 -17.91
N ALA A 130 8.79 -15.47 -17.95
CA ALA A 130 9.96 -14.72 -17.54
C ALA A 130 10.28 -14.91 -16.05
N VAL A 131 9.26 -14.87 -15.19
CA VAL A 131 9.37 -15.10 -13.75
C VAL A 131 9.79 -16.55 -13.45
N ALA A 132 9.21 -17.53 -14.14
CA ALA A 132 9.58 -18.93 -13.99
C ALA A 132 11.07 -19.17 -14.36
N LYS A 133 11.55 -18.54 -15.42
CA LYS A 133 12.98 -18.59 -15.81
C LYS A 133 13.88 -17.91 -14.76
N ALA A 134 13.41 -16.84 -14.15
CA ALA A 134 14.13 -16.15 -13.07
C ALA A 134 14.16 -16.94 -11.75
N GLY A 135 13.26 -17.92 -11.57
CA GLY A 135 13.17 -18.76 -10.38
C GLY A 135 12.75 -17.99 -9.11
N ARG A 136 12.16 -16.82 -9.27
CA ARG A 136 11.72 -15.95 -8.16
C ARG A 136 10.21 -16.04 -7.96
N PRO A 137 9.72 -15.85 -6.72
CA PRO A 137 8.28 -15.71 -6.47
C PRO A 137 7.69 -14.47 -7.16
N LEU A 138 6.39 -14.51 -7.44
CA LEU A 138 5.65 -13.40 -8.04
C LEU A 138 4.47 -13.00 -7.15
N LEU A 139 4.38 -11.72 -6.82
CA LEU A 139 3.17 -11.10 -6.31
C LEU A 139 2.47 -10.35 -7.44
N ILE A 140 1.19 -10.60 -7.64
CA ILE A 140 0.34 -9.87 -8.56
C ILE A 140 -0.60 -8.97 -7.77
N VAL A 141 -0.51 -7.66 -7.97
CA VAL A 141 -1.43 -6.67 -7.42
C VAL A 141 -2.22 -6.07 -8.58
N ALA A 142 -3.49 -6.41 -8.68
CA ALA A 142 -4.34 -5.99 -9.79
C ALA A 142 -5.69 -5.47 -9.27
N GLU A 143 -6.45 -4.78 -10.10
CA GLU A 143 -7.82 -4.39 -9.74
C GLU A 143 -8.63 -5.60 -9.27
N ASP A 144 -8.55 -6.70 -10.01
CA ASP A 144 -9.07 -8.01 -9.66
C ASP A 144 -8.36 -9.09 -10.47
N VAL A 145 -8.29 -10.32 -9.94
CA VAL A 145 -7.85 -11.50 -10.71
C VAL A 145 -8.92 -12.55 -10.56
N GLU A 146 -9.57 -12.92 -11.65
CA GLU A 146 -10.75 -13.79 -11.62
C GLU A 146 -10.74 -14.84 -12.74
N GLY A 147 -11.68 -15.77 -12.67
CA GLY A 147 -11.93 -16.75 -13.73
C GLY A 147 -10.76 -17.68 -14.00
N GLU A 148 -10.45 -17.85 -15.31
CA GLU A 148 -9.39 -18.75 -15.78
C GLU A 148 -8.00 -18.32 -15.30
N ALA A 149 -7.75 -17.02 -15.21
CA ALA A 149 -6.46 -16.51 -14.75
C ALA A 149 -6.17 -16.94 -13.31
N LEU A 150 -7.10 -16.71 -12.39
CA LEU A 150 -6.94 -17.12 -10.99
C LEU A 150 -6.78 -18.64 -10.85
N ALA A 151 -7.62 -19.42 -11.53
CA ALA A 151 -7.56 -20.88 -11.47
C ALA A 151 -6.19 -21.41 -11.94
N THR A 152 -5.66 -20.85 -13.02
CA THR A 152 -4.36 -21.25 -13.57
C THR A 152 -3.23 -20.87 -12.64
N LEU A 153 -3.26 -19.67 -12.03
CA LEU A 153 -2.26 -19.24 -11.05
C LEU A 153 -2.24 -20.19 -9.83
N VAL A 154 -3.41 -20.55 -9.32
CA VAL A 154 -3.55 -21.50 -8.21
C VAL A 154 -2.95 -22.86 -8.58
N VAL A 155 -3.30 -23.40 -9.74
CA VAL A 155 -2.78 -24.71 -10.19
C VAL A 155 -1.25 -24.69 -10.34
N ASN A 156 -0.69 -23.65 -10.92
CA ASN A 156 0.75 -23.50 -11.09
C ASN A 156 1.48 -23.35 -9.74
N ASN A 157 0.89 -22.62 -8.79
CA ASN A 157 1.41 -22.51 -7.44
C ASN A 157 1.39 -23.85 -6.71
N MET A 158 0.27 -24.59 -6.77
CA MET A 158 0.15 -25.91 -6.15
C MET A 158 1.12 -26.95 -6.74
N ARG A 159 1.38 -26.87 -8.05
CA ARG A 159 2.37 -27.73 -8.74
C ARG A 159 3.82 -27.30 -8.48
N GLY A 160 4.04 -26.16 -7.84
CA GLY A 160 5.38 -25.66 -7.57
C GLY A 160 6.14 -25.17 -8.83
N ILE A 161 5.43 -24.94 -9.95
CA ILE A 161 6.02 -24.44 -11.19
C ILE A 161 6.45 -22.99 -11.02
N VAL A 162 5.57 -22.16 -10.41
CA VAL A 162 5.84 -20.77 -10.04
C VAL A 162 5.22 -20.53 -8.67
N LYS A 163 6.01 -20.00 -7.75
CA LYS A 163 5.46 -19.50 -6.48
C LYS A 163 4.80 -18.16 -6.76
N VAL A 164 3.47 -18.11 -6.71
CA VAL A 164 2.69 -16.92 -7.04
C VAL A 164 1.63 -16.67 -5.98
N ALA A 165 1.38 -15.40 -5.70
CA ALA A 165 0.22 -14.95 -4.96
C ALA A 165 -0.44 -13.78 -5.70
N ALA A 166 -1.75 -13.65 -5.57
CA ALA A 166 -2.51 -12.57 -6.17
C ALA A 166 -3.37 -11.87 -5.11
N VAL A 167 -3.39 -10.56 -5.16
CA VAL A 167 -4.16 -9.68 -4.27
C VAL A 167 -4.88 -8.62 -5.06
N LYS A 168 -5.98 -8.11 -4.51
CA LYS A 168 -6.64 -6.92 -5.07
C LYS A 168 -5.86 -5.67 -4.70
N ALA A 169 -5.78 -4.74 -5.64
CA ALA A 169 -5.23 -3.42 -5.39
C ALA A 169 -6.08 -2.67 -4.33
N PRO A 170 -5.43 -1.98 -3.39
CA PRO A 170 -6.14 -1.22 -2.36
C PRO A 170 -6.83 0.01 -2.95
N GLY A 171 -7.97 0.39 -2.37
CA GLY A 171 -8.77 1.54 -2.80
C GLY A 171 -9.63 1.29 -4.04
N PHE A 172 -10.26 2.37 -4.52
CA PHE A 172 -11.16 2.38 -5.69
C PHE A 172 -10.90 3.62 -6.55
N GLY A 173 -11.11 3.51 -7.86
CA GLY A 173 -10.98 4.62 -8.80
C GLY A 173 -9.60 5.29 -8.72
N ASP A 174 -9.56 6.62 -8.64
CA ASP A 174 -8.31 7.39 -8.60
C ASP A 174 -7.44 7.09 -7.36
N ARG A 175 -8.08 6.76 -6.22
CA ARG A 175 -7.34 6.34 -5.02
C ARG A 175 -6.60 5.02 -5.24
N ARG A 176 -7.18 4.08 -5.99
CA ARG A 176 -6.50 2.82 -6.34
C ARG A 176 -5.26 3.09 -7.18
N LYS A 177 -5.36 3.99 -8.18
CA LYS A 177 -4.22 4.38 -9.02
C LYS A 177 -3.11 5.01 -8.18
N ALA A 178 -3.45 5.91 -7.28
CA ALA A 178 -2.48 6.53 -6.37
C ALA A 178 -1.79 5.48 -5.49
N MET A 179 -2.54 4.56 -4.89
CA MET A 179 -1.98 3.48 -4.07
C MET A 179 -1.08 2.52 -4.87
N LEU A 180 -1.46 2.17 -6.10
CA LEU A 180 -0.60 1.38 -6.99
C LEU A 180 0.70 2.12 -7.32
N GLN A 181 0.63 3.45 -7.51
CA GLN A 181 1.80 4.29 -7.75
C GLN A 181 2.73 4.33 -6.53
N ASP A 182 2.16 4.44 -5.33
CA ASP A 182 2.93 4.41 -4.07
C ASP A 182 3.67 3.07 -3.91
N ILE A 183 2.99 1.95 -4.20
CA ILE A 183 3.63 0.62 -4.21
C ILE A 183 4.72 0.56 -5.29
N ALA A 184 4.49 1.13 -6.47
CA ALA A 184 5.48 1.17 -7.55
C ALA A 184 6.74 1.93 -7.15
N VAL A 185 6.58 3.11 -6.53
CA VAL A 185 7.71 3.91 -6.02
C VAL A 185 8.48 3.14 -4.95
N LEU A 186 7.78 2.51 -4.00
CA LEU A 186 8.38 1.74 -2.92
C LEU A 186 9.21 0.56 -3.45
N THR A 187 8.69 -0.15 -4.45
CA THR A 187 9.27 -1.40 -4.95
C THR A 187 10.16 -1.24 -6.17
N GLY A 188 10.26 -0.01 -6.71
CA GLY A 188 10.99 0.29 -7.94
C GLY A 188 10.35 -0.29 -9.20
N GLY A 189 9.05 -0.59 -9.16
CA GLY A 189 8.29 -1.13 -10.29
C GLY A 189 7.58 -0.07 -11.11
N THR A 190 6.84 -0.52 -12.12
CA THR A 190 6.00 0.32 -12.97
C THR A 190 4.57 -0.21 -12.96
N VAL A 191 3.59 0.68 -12.77
CA VAL A 191 2.18 0.31 -12.87
C VAL A 191 1.83 0.08 -14.34
N ILE A 192 1.35 -1.11 -14.67
CA ILE A 192 0.88 -1.43 -16.02
C ILE A 192 -0.54 -0.93 -16.16
N SER A 193 -0.73 0.05 -17.04
CA SER A 193 -2.01 0.69 -17.33
C SER A 193 -2.11 1.03 -18.82
N GLU A 194 -3.30 0.87 -19.38
CA GLU A 194 -3.58 1.27 -20.76
C GLU A 194 -3.43 2.79 -20.97
N GLU A 195 -3.60 3.59 -19.92
CA GLU A 195 -3.45 5.05 -19.98
C GLU A 195 -2.01 5.50 -20.32
N ILE A 196 -1.01 4.71 -19.89
CA ILE A 196 0.40 4.97 -20.20
C ILE A 196 0.91 4.15 -21.39
N GLY A 197 0.01 3.46 -22.09
CA GLY A 197 0.32 2.67 -23.29
C GLY A 197 1.05 1.36 -23.01
N LEU A 198 1.11 0.90 -21.76
CA LEU A 198 1.69 -0.38 -21.36
C LEU A 198 0.60 -1.45 -21.26
N SER A 199 0.77 -2.55 -22.00
CA SER A 199 -0.07 -3.75 -21.91
C SER A 199 0.64 -4.86 -21.15
N LEU A 200 -0.13 -5.78 -20.56
CA LEU A 200 0.41 -6.97 -19.88
C LEU A 200 1.24 -7.85 -20.82
N GLU A 201 0.90 -7.92 -22.09
CA GLU A 201 1.60 -8.71 -23.09
C GLU A 201 3.00 -8.15 -23.40
N SER A 202 3.18 -6.83 -23.23
CA SER A 202 4.47 -6.14 -23.44
C SER A 202 5.30 -6.00 -22.16
N ALA A 203 4.76 -6.48 -21.01
CA ALA A 203 5.45 -6.38 -19.75
C ALA A 203 6.69 -7.27 -19.70
N THR A 204 7.80 -6.70 -19.24
CA THR A 204 9.10 -7.36 -19.06
C THR A 204 9.47 -7.38 -17.58
N LEU A 205 10.52 -8.11 -17.22
CA LEU A 205 11.05 -8.14 -15.85
C LEU A 205 11.47 -6.76 -15.34
N GLU A 206 11.83 -5.83 -16.23
CA GLU A 206 12.23 -4.47 -15.87
C GLU A 206 11.07 -3.61 -15.33
N HIS A 207 9.84 -3.96 -15.70
CA HIS A 207 8.65 -3.28 -15.20
C HIS A 207 8.19 -3.82 -13.83
N LEU A 208 8.72 -4.98 -13.41
CA LEU A 208 8.35 -5.60 -12.15
C LEU A 208 9.08 -4.93 -10.98
N GLY A 209 8.34 -4.58 -9.95
CA GLY A 209 8.90 -4.16 -8.68
C GLY A 209 9.56 -5.32 -7.93
N GLN A 210 10.32 -5.00 -6.90
CA GLN A 210 11.00 -5.97 -6.04
C GLN A 210 10.77 -5.61 -4.57
N ALA A 211 10.73 -6.63 -3.73
CA ALA A 211 10.73 -6.44 -2.29
C ALA A 211 11.61 -7.49 -1.63
N LYS A 212 12.05 -7.24 -0.40
CA LYS A 212 12.78 -8.21 0.42
C LYS A 212 11.88 -9.38 0.80
N ARG A 213 10.66 -9.07 1.21
CA ARG A 213 9.66 -10.04 1.61
C ARG A 213 8.27 -9.47 1.44
N VAL A 214 7.31 -10.32 1.12
CA VAL A 214 5.89 -10.00 1.15
C VAL A 214 5.18 -11.03 2.00
N VAL A 215 4.34 -10.56 2.90
CA VAL A 215 3.52 -11.38 3.81
C VAL A 215 2.05 -11.08 3.53
N LEU A 216 1.30 -12.10 3.14
CA LEU A 216 -0.11 -11.99 2.85
C LEU A 216 -0.90 -12.85 3.85
N ASN A 217 -1.84 -12.24 4.52
CA ASN A 217 -2.85 -12.94 5.32
C ASN A 217 -4.22 -12.83 4.64
N LYS A 218 -5.28 -13.19 5.34
CA LYS A 218 -6.65 -13.14 4.81
C LYS A 218 -7.14 -11.71 4.59
N GLU A 219 -6.64 -10.75 5.35
CA GLU A 219 -7.16 -9.37 5.43
C GLU A 219 -6.16 -8.37 4.88
N ASN A 220 -4.87 -8.59 5.11
CA ASN A 220 -3.81 -7.62 4.84
C ASN A 220 -2.67 -8.20 4.00
N THR A 221 -2.01 -7.33 3.28
CA THR A 221 -0.74 -7.61 2.60
C THR A 221 0.31 -6.62 3.06
N THR A 222 1.44 -7.13 3.54
CA THR A 222 2.59 -6.36 3.99
C THR A 222 3.74 -6.54 3.02
N VAL A 223 4.22 -5.45 2.45
CA VAL A 223 5.39 -5.40 1.56
C VAL A 223 6.56 -4.83 2.34
N ILE A 224 7.58 -5.64 2.58
CA ILE A 224 8.81 -5.25 3.29
C ILE A 224 9.86 -4.91 2.24
N ASP A 225 10.36 -3.67 2.25
CA ASP A 225 11.23 -3.13 1.21
C ASP A 225 12.71 -3.52 1.39
N LEU A 226 13.42 -3.52 0.27
CA LEU A 226 14.88 -3.61 0.21
C LEU A 226 15.55 -2.24 0.36
N SER A 227 14.87 -1.15 0.03
CA SER A 227 15.47 0.17 -0.15
C SER A 227 15.74 0.94 1.15
N LEU A 228 15.14 0.55 2.27
CA LEU A 228 15.42 1.18 3.57
C LEU A 228 16.85 0.95 4.06
N ILE A 229 17.63 0.07 3.41
CA ILE A 229 19.05 -0.15 3.73
C ILE A 229 19.96 0.91 3.08
N HIS A 230 19.47 1.66 2.07
CA HIS A 230 20.29 2.65 1.36
C HIS A 230 20.09 4.11 1.77
N ILE A 231 19.17 4.43 2.67
CA ILE A 231 18.94 5.81 3.13
C ILE A 231 19.79 6.18 4.36
N SER A 232 20.61 5.29 4.90
CA SER A 232 21.35 5.52 6.13
C SER A 232 22.83 5.90 5.99
N GLU A 233 23.28 6.41 4.84
CA GLU A 233 24.57 7.12 4.80
C GLU A 233 24.45 8.47 4.10
N PRO A 234 24.38 9.58 4.86
CA PRO A 234 24.80 10.85 4.31
C PRO A 234 26.32 10.78 4.09
N THR A 235 26.71 10.69 2.83
CA THR A 235 28.11 10.85 2.42
C THR A 235 28.62 12.16 3.00
N ARG A 236 29.35 12.10 4.10
CA ARG A 236 30.19 13.21 4.54
C ARG A 236 31.28 13.35 3.48
N LEU A 237 31.07 14.22 2.51
CA LEU A 237 32.19 14.77 1.76
C LEU A 237 33.04 15.55 2.74
N GLY A 238 34.21 15.00 3.05
CA GLY A 238 35.24 15.70 3.77
C GLY A 238 35.68 16.91 2.95
N MET A 239 35.54 18.09 3.57
CA MET A 239 36.30 19.26 3.14
C MET A 239 37.69 19.16 3.79
N ILE A 240 38.69 19.06 2.94
CA ILE A 240 40.06 19.50 3.23
C ILE A 240 40.17 20.97 2.86
#